data_25681d4147802cd7e5ea91dc4a3efd3b
#
_entry.id   25681d4147802cd7e5ea91dc4a3efd3b
#
_cell.length_a   1.000
_cell.length_b   1.000
_cell.length_c   1.000
_cell.angle_alpha   90.00
_cell.angle_beta   90.00
_cell.angle_gamma   90.00
#
_symmetry.space_group_name_H-M   'P 1'
#
loop_
_entity.id
_entity.type
_entity.pdbx_description
1 polymer ?
#
loop_
_entity_poly.entity_id
_entity_poly.type
_entity_poly.pdbx_seq_one_letter_code
_entity_poly.pdbx_strand_id
1 'polypeptide(L)'
;YQGDHWLGEKELFHEQIVKVPMIIYDPSNLSDNNRGVREKRFVEAIDLLPTFLDSVESKVSRHRLEGQSLLPIIRGNKALNWKKSVFSEIDYSFNEARKILNIGPSDARAYMIRNNKWKYIYYKGFPPQLFDLTNDPDEFNDLGQSPKYSKIVDEMKDILLDRITSRKNRVAATDEFVLRDRDY
;
A
#
# COMPACT_ATOMS: atom_id res chain seq x y z
N TYR A 1 -16.39 -2.83 -7.66
CA TYR A 1 -17.72 -2.37 -7.24
C TYR A 1 -18.80 -3.25 -7.86
N GLN A 2 -19.83 -3.51 -7.10
CA GLN A 2 -21.04 -4.18 -7.57
C GLN A 2 -22.28 -3.30 -7.28
N GLY A 3 -22.14 -2.00 -7.52
CA GLY A 3 -23.11 -0.97 -7.22
C GLY A 3 -22.71 -0.05 -6.06
N ASP A 4 -21.70 -0.42 -5.27
CA ASP A 4 -21.15 0.46 -4.23
C ASP A 4 -20.70 1.77 -4.85
N HIS A 5 -20.97 2.89 -4.17
CA HIS A 5 -20.71 4.25 -4.68
C HIS A 5 -21.32 4.51 -6.07
N TRP A 6 -22.37 3.78 -6.46
CA TRP A 6 -22.99 3.82 -7.81
C TRP A 6 -22.01 3.51 -8.93
N LEU A 7 -20.94 2.75 -8.63
CA LEU A 7 -19.89 2.39 -9.57
C LEU A 7 -19.92 0.89 -9.92
N GLY A 8 -19.39 0.58 -11.08
CA GLY A 8 -18.96 -0.75 -11.49
C GLY A 8 -17.44 -0.82 -11.56
N GLU A 9 -16.90 -1.98 -11.92
CA GLU A 9 -15.47 -2.20 -12.17
C GLU A 9 -14.54 -2.01 -10.94
N LYS A 10 -13.27 -1.61 -11.15
CA LYS A 10 -12.21 -1.60 -10.13
C LYS A 10 -11.32 -0.36 -10.21
N GLU A 11 -11.89 0.82 -10.40
CA GLU A 11 -11.12 1.96 -10.87
C GLU A 11 -10.63 2.93 -9.79
N LEU A 12 -11.12 2.88 -8.58
CA LEU A 12 -10.76 3.84 -7.53
C LEU A 12 -10.12 3.14 -6.32
N PHE A 13 -10.01 3.85 -5.19
CA PHE A 13 -9.32 3.35 -4.00
C PHE A 13 -10.24 3.09 -2.80
N HIS A 14 -11.56 2.99 -3.00
CA HIS A 14 -12.46 2.64 -1.89
C HIS A 14 -12.18 1.24 -1.35
N GLU A 15 -12.52 0.99 -0.08
CA GLU A 15 -12.23 -0.30 0.58
C GLU A 15 -12.78 -1.50 -0.20
N GLN A 16 -13.93 -1.36 -0.87
CA GLN A 16 -14.53 -2.39 -1.72
C GLN A 16 -13.61 -2.86 -2.85
N ILE A 17 -12.64 -2.03 -3.25
CA ILE A 17 -11.71 -2.33 -4.35
C ILE A 17 -10.33 -2.72 -3.82
N VAL A 18 -9.78 -1.95 -2.88
CA VAL A 18 -8.38 -2.13 -2.45
C VAL A 18 -8.21 -3.18 -1.36
N LYS A 19 -9.28 -3.50 -0.62
CA LYS A 19 -9.26 -4.50 0.44
C LYS A 19 -9.62 -5.88 -0.10
N VAL A 20 -8.69 -6.50 -0.83
CA VAL A 20 -8.88 -7.85 -1.36
C VAL A 20 -8.65 -8.92 -0.30
N PRO A 21 -9.44 -10.02 -0.28
CA PRO A 21 -9.19 -11.15 0.60
C PRO A 21 -7.83 -11.79 0.31
N MET A 22 -7.08 -12.14 1.37
CA MET A 22 -5.85 -12.90 1.26
C MET A 22 -5.91 -14.08 2.24
N ILE A 23 -5.77 -15.30 1.70
CA ILE A 23 -5.74 -16.54 2.48
C ILE A 23 -4.45 -17.25 2.15
N ILE A 24 -3.64 -17.56 3.18
CA ILE A 24 -2.36 -18.22 3.01
C ILE A 24 -2.34 -19.48 3.90
N TYR A 25 -1.95 -20.60 3.30
CA TYR A 25 -1.70 -21.84 3.98
C TYR A 25 -0.20 -22.16 3.93
N ASP A 26 0.46 -22.26 5.09
CA ASP A 26 1.81 -22.79 5.22
C ASP A 26 1.70 -24.26 5.65
N PRO A 27 2.15 -25.22 4.84
CA PRO A 27 2.08 -26.66 5.18
C PRO A 27 3.05 -27.04 6.30
N SER A 28 4.00 -26.18 6.65
CA SER A 28 4.98 -26.41 7.71
C SER A 28 4.31 -26.49 9.07
N ASN A 29 4.75 -27.42 9.92
CA ASN A 29 4.34 -27.52 11.33
C ASN A 29 4.76 -26.29 12.17
N LEU A 30 5.63 -25.42 11.66
CA LEU A 30 5.96 -24.13 12.29
C LEU A 30 4.74 -23.21 12.40
N SER A 31 3.71 -23.44 11.61
CA SER A 31 2.48 -22.64 11.57
C SER A 31 1.32 -23.26 12.36
N ASP A 32 1.47 -24.47 12.92
CA ASP A 32 0.36 -25.23 13.52
C ASP A 32 -0.35 -24.47 14.64
N ASN A 33 0.38 -23.79 15.49
CA ASN A 33 -0.18 -23.00 16.60
C ASN A 33 -0.86 -21.71 16.16
N ASN A 34 -0.77 -21.35 14.87
CA ASN A 34 -1.33 -20.12 14.32
C ASN A 34 -2.32 -20.37 13.18
N ARG A 35 -2.74 -21.64 12.96
CA ARG A 35 -3.74 -21.98 11.93
C ARG A 35 -5.11 -21.40 12.26
N GLY A 36 -5.84 -20.97 11.24
CA GLY A 36 -7.18 -20.40 11.37
C GLY A 36 -7.23 -18.98 11.97
N VAL A 37 -6.09 -18.36 12.25
CA VAL A 37 -6.02 -17.00 12.77
C VAL A 37 -6.40 -16.00 11.67
N ARG A 38 -7.22 -15.00 12.02
CA ARG A 38 -7.48 -13.82 11.21
C ARG A 38 -6.49 -12.72 11.59
N GLU A 39 -5.54 -12.45 10.70
CA GLU A 39 -4.55 -11.40 10.88
C GLU A 39 -5.14 -10.03 10.51
N LYS A 40 -4.88 -9.00 11.33
CA LYS A 40 -5.37 -7.63 11.13
C LYS A 40 -4.28 -6.66 10.69
N ARG A 41 -3.01 -7.07 10.72
CA ARG A 41 -1.90 -6.24 10.25
C ARG A 41 -2.03 -5.97 8.76
N PHE A 42 -1.54 -4.81 8.33
CA PHE A 42 -1.55 -4.46 6.92
C PHE A 42 -0.65 -5.38 6.11
N VAL A 43 -1.18 -5.88 5.02
CA VAL A 43 -0.45 -6.66 4.01
C VAL A 43 -0.73 -6.11 2.63
N GLU A 44 0.22 -6.25 1.72
CA GLU A 44 0.12 -5.79 0.34
C GLU A 44 0.52 -6.91 -0.62
N ALA A 45 0.08 -6.84 -1.86
CA ALA A 45 0.43 -7.85 -2.88
C ALA A 45 1.95 -7.98 -3.09
N ILE A 46 2.71 -6.90 -2.88
CA ILE A 46 4.19 -6.92 -2.95
C ILE A 46 4.85 -7.80 -1.89
N ASP A 47 4.13 -8.16 -0.82
CA ASP A 47 4.61 -9.04 0.25
C ASP A 47 4.61 -10.52 -0.16
N LEU A 48 3.88 -10.87 -1.24
CA LEU A 48 3.78 -12.27 -1.70
C LEU A 48 5.11 -12.79 -2.25
N LEU A 49 5.80 -12.02 -3.10
CA LEU A 49 7.07 -12.46 -3.67
C LEU A 49 8.12 -12.77 -2.60
N PRO A 50 8.43 -11.88 -1.63
CA PRO A 50 9.35 -12.23 -0.56
C PRO A 50 8.87 -13.41 0.30
N THR A 51 7.56 -13.61 0.44
CA THR A 51 6.99 -14.76 1.17
C THR A 51 7.28 -16.07 0.43
N PHE A 52 7.08 -16.11 -0.88
CA PHE A 52 7.40 -17.30 -1.69
C PHE A 52 8.90 -17.59 -1.69
N LEU A 53 9.74 -16.58 -1.85
CA LEU A 53 11.19 -16.73 -1.82
C LEU A 53 11.68 -17.27 -0.47
N ASP A 54 11.08 -16.84 0.64
CA ASP A 54 11.40 -17.36 1.97
C ASP A 54 10.91 -18.80 2.16
N SER A 55 9.74 -19.14 1.61
CA SER A 55 9.20 -20.50 1.77
C SER A 55 10.06 -21.57 1.10
N VAL A 56 10.85 -21.19 0.08
CA VAL A 56 11.79 -22.08 -0.62
C VAL A 56 13.25 -21.79 -0.25
N GLU A 57 13.51 -21.06 0.83
CA GLU A 57 14.84 -20.72 1.33
C GLU A 57 15.75 -20.07 0.25
N SER A 58 15.15 -19.23 -0.59
CA SER A 58 15.85 -18.59 -1.70
C SER A 58 16.94 -17.64 -1.22
N LYS A 59 18.06 -17.64 -1.96
CA LYS A 59 19.20 -16.73 -1.74
C LYS A 59 19.09 -15.37 -2.42
N VAL A 60 17.90 -14.99 -2.92
CA VAL A 60 17.69 -13.68 -3.53
C VAL A 60 17.92 -12.57 -2.51
N SER A 61 18.73 -11.59 -2.90
CA SER A 61 19.07 -10.46 -2.05
C SER A 61 17.86 -9.60 -1.70
N ARG A 62 17.60 -9.42 -0.42
CA ARG A 62 16.41 -8.71 0.10
C ARG A 62 16.33 -7.24 -0.31
N HIS A 63 17.48 -6.58 -0.52
CA HIS A 63 17.48 -5.19 -0.97
C HIS A 63 16.79 -4.96 -2.33
N ARG A 64 16.56 -6.03 -3.10
CA ARG A 64 15.84 -5.97 -4.39
C ARG A 64 14.33 -6.00 -4.27
N LEU A 65 13.80 -6.24 -3.06
CA LEU A 65 12.38 -6.45 -2.79
C LEU A 65 11.85 -5.30 -1.92
N GLU A 66 10.74 -4.70 -2.31
CA GLU A 66 10.06 -3.66 -1.51
C GLU A 66 9.14 -4.26 -0.45
N GLY A 67 8.54 -5.42 -0.74
CA GLY A 67 7.67 -6.13 0.19
C GLY A 67 8.42 -6.83 1.31
N GLN A 68 7.68 -7.27 2.31
CA GLN A 68 8.17 -8.03 3.47
C GLN A 68 7.53 -9.42 3.49
N SER A 69 8.31 -10.44 3.84
CA SER A 69 7.78 -11.81 3.94
C SER A 69 6.70 -11.92 5.01
N LEU A 70 5.61 -12.59 4.69
CA LEU A 70 4.52 -12.89 5.60
C LEU A 70 4.78 -14.13 6.47
N LEU A 71 5.81 -14.94 6.20
CA LEU A 71 6.09 -16.15 6.96
C LEU A 71 6.24 -15.91 8.46
N PRO A 72 6.94 -14.86 8.95
CA PRO A 72 7.00 -14.59 10.38
C PRO A 72 5.62 -14.36 11.00
N ILE A 73 4.72 -13.68 10.27
CA ILE A 73 3.34 -13.45 10.72
C ILE A 73 2.57 -14.76 10.74
N ILE A 74 2.64 -15.54 9.67
CA ILE A 74 1.95 -16.82 9.51
C ILE A 74 2.39 -17.79 10.60
N ARG A 75 3.66 -17.74 11.01
CA ARG A 75 4.25 -18.56 12.07
C ARG A 75 4.10 -17.98 13.48
N GLY A 76 3.25 -16.94 13.64
CA GLY A 76 2.84 -16.44 14.96
C GLY A 76 3.79 -15.44 15.62
N ASN A 77 4.72 -14.82 14.90
CA ASN A 77 5.59 -13.78 15.47
C ASN A 77 4.78 -12.50 15.74
N LYS A 78 4.49 -12.24 17.02
CA LYS A 78 3.73 -11.07 17.48
C LYS A 78 4.61 -9.82 17.68
N ALA A 79 5.90 -10.00 17.95
CA ALA A 79 6.84 -8.90 18.24
C ALA A 79 7.46 -8.25 16.99
N LEU A 80 7.01 -8.62 15.82
CA LEU A 80 7.53 -8.10 14.55
C LEU A 80 7.19 -6.61 14.41
N ASN A 81 8.20 -5.78 14.15
CA ASN A 81 7.96 -4.41 13.68
C ASN A 81 7.40 -4.47 12.25
N TRP A 82 6.14 -4.08 12.11
CA TRP A 82 5.39 -4.24 10.87
C TRP A 82 4.90 -2.89 10.35
N LYS A 83 4.61 -2.81 9.05
CA LYS A 83 4.11 -1.61 8.40
C LYS A 83 2.85 -1.07 9.09
N LYS A 84 2.77 0.25 9.21
CA LYS A 84 1.64 0.98 9.83
C LYS A 84 0.68 1.56 8.81
N SER A 85 1.02 1.47 7.53
CA SER A 85 0.21 1.95 6.41
C SER A 85 0.38 1.04 5.20
N VAL A 86 -0.58 1.11 4.29
CA VAL A 86 -0.54 0.48 2.97
C VAL A 86 -0.66 1.53 1.88
N PHE A 87 -0.08 1.22 0.73
CA PHE A 87 0.02 2.11 -0.42
C PHE A 87 -0.59 1.45 -1.66
N SER A 88 -1.22 2.26 -2.49
CA SER A 88 -1.65 1.84 -3.83
C SER A 88 -1.51 3.00 -4.80
N GLU A 89 -1.26 2.69 -6.06
CA GLU A 89 -1.17 3.68 -7.13
C GLU A 89 -1.95 3.21 -8.35
N ILE A 90 -2.47 4.16 -9.11
CA ILE A 90 -3.14 3.90 -10.38
C ILE A 90 -2.65 4.87 -11.45
N ASP A 91 -2.40 4.34 -12.63
CA ASP A 91 -2.26 5.09 -13.87
C ASP A 91 -3.57 4.92 -14.65
N TYR A 92 -4.35 6.00 -14.77
CA TYR A 92 -5.61 6.02 -15.51
C TYR A 92 -5.50 6.72 -16.88
N SER A 93 -4.28 6.72 -17.45
CA SER A 93 -4.00 7.36 -18.74
C SER A 93 -4.82 6.79 -19.89
N PHE A 94 -5.17 5.51 -19.84
CA PHE A 94 -6.03 4.83 -20.81
C PHE A 94 -7.53 4.96 -20.53
N ASN A 95 -7.91 5.52 -19.38
CA ASN A 95 -9.30 5.65 -18.98
C ASN A 95 -9.98 6.83 -19.67
N GLU A 96 -11.27 6.70 -19.98
CA GLU A 96 -12.09 7.76 -20.56
C GLU A 96 -12.11 9.01 -19.66
N ALA A 97 -12.08 8.84 -18.35
CA ALA A 97 -12.00 9.93 -17.37
C ALA A 97 -10.86 10.91 -17.69
N ARG A 98 -9.68 10.42 -18.12
CA ARG A 98 -8.56 11.29 -18.52
C ARG A 98 -8.94 12.25 -19.64
N LYS A 99 -9.66 11.76 -20.66
CA LYS A 99 -10.07 12.56 -21.81
C LYS A 99 -11.12 13.60 -21.40
N ILE A 100 -12.10 13.20 -20.59
CA ILE A 100 -13.16 14.08 -20.07
C ILE A 100 -12.53 15.21 -19.22
N LEU A 101 -11.55 14.87 -18.38
CA LEU A 101 -10.82 15.83 -17.54
C LEU A 101 -9.80 16.67 -18.34
N ASN A 102 -9.57 16.36 -19.61
CA ASN A 102 -8.63 17.05 -20.50
C ASN A 102 -7.22 17.19 -19.93
N ILE A 103 -6.71 16.09 -19.34
CA ILE A 103 -5.35 16.04 -18.76
C ILE A 103 -4.41 15.16 -19.60
N GLY A 104 -3.11 15.46 -19.53
CA GLY A 104 -2.08 14.72 -20.25
C GLY A 104 -1.91 13.28 -19.70
N PRO A 105 -1.44 12.30 -20.51
CA PRO A 105 -1.24 10.95 -20.05
C PRO A 105 -0.32 10.84 -18.82
N SER A 106 0.74 11.65 -18.76
CA SER A 106 1.69 11.68 -17.63
C SER A 106 1.11 12.28 -16.34
N ASP A 107 -0.04 12.94 -16.42
CA ASP A 107 -0.72 13.56 -15.28
C ASP A 107 -1.90 12.71 -14.77
N ALA A 108 -2.31 11.71 -15.54
CA ALA A 108 -3.40 10.80 -15.18
C ALA A 108 -2.96 9.76 -14.15
N ARG A 109 -2.55 10.23 -12.96
CA ARG A 109 -2.03 9.40 -11.87
C ARG A 109 -2.68 9.77 -10.55
N ALA A 110 -2.97 8.75 -9.77
CA ALA A 110 -3.42 8.90 -8.40
C ALA A 110 -2.68 7.94 -7.46
N TYR A 111 -2.55 8.35 -6.22
CA TYR A 111 -1.80 7.63 -5.18
C TYR A 111 -2.62 7.61 -3.90
N MET A 112 -2.71 6.45 -3.26
CA MET A 112 -3.42 6.27 -2.01
C MET A 112 -2.47 5.80 -0.91
N ILE A 113 -2.59 6.40 0.26
CA ILE A 113 -2.00 5.91 1.51
C ILE A 113 -3.10 5.74 2.55
N ARG A 114 -3.08 4.60 3.26
CA ARG A 114 -4.06 4.26 4.28
C ARG A 114 -3.35 3.78 5.54
N ASN A 115 -3.74 4.32 6.68
CA ASN A 115 -3.43 3.79 8.00
C ASN A 115 -4.70 3.21 8.68
N ASN A 116 -4.65 2.90 9.97
CA ASN A 116 -5.80 2.31 10.66
C ASN A 116 -7.04 3.20 10.70
N LYS A 117 -6.87 4.51 10.65
CA LYS A 117 -7.96 5.48 10.79
C LYS A 117 -8.22 6.26 9.51
N TRP A 118 -7.18 6.69 8.82
CA TRP A 118 -7.28 7.62 7.71
C TRP A 118 -6.92 6.97 6.39
N LYS A 119 -7.65 7.32 5.34
CA LYS A 119 -7.28 7.09 3.95
C LYS A 119 -7.15 8.43 3.26
N TYR A 120 -6.01 8.64 2.63
CA TYR A 120 -5.68 9.84 1.86
C TYR A 120 -5.41 9.44 0.41
N ILE A 121 -6.01 10.19 -0.52
CA ILE A 121 -5.82 9.97 -1.96
C ILE A 121 -5.35 11.28 -2.58
N TYR A 122 -4.20 11.20 -3.22
CA TYR A 122 -3.64 12.30 -4.00
C TYR A 122 -3.92 12.07 -5.48
N TYR A 123 -4.59 13.03 -6.11
CA TYR A 123 -4.77 13.11 -7.55
C TYR A 123 -3.89 14.22 -8.10
N LYS A 124 -3.02 13.90 -9.07
CA LYS A 124 -2.15 14.92 -9.67
C LYS A 124 -2.98 16.01 -10.36
N GLY A 125 -2.83 17.25 -9.90
CA GLY A 125 -3.55 18.41 -10.45
C GLY A 125 -4.97 18.63 -9.89
N PHE A 126 -5.42 17.84 -8.93
CA PHE A 126 -6.75 17.97 -8.32
C PHE A 126 -6.66 18.04 -6.78
N PRO A 127 -7.71 18.55 -6.12
CA PRO A 127 -7.80 18.47 -4.67
C PRO A 127 -7.69 17.02 -4.18
N PRO A 128 -7.03 16.79 -3.03
CA PRO A 128 -6.96 15.46 -2.46
C PRO A 128 -8.29 15.05 -1.83
N GLN A 129 -8.45 13.74 -1.61
CA GLN A 129 -9.53 13.19 -0.80
C GLN A 129 -8.98 12.67 0.53
N LEU A 130 -9.78 12.77 1.59
CA LEU A 130 -9.49 12.22 2.91
C LEU A 130 -10.74 11.57 3.51
N PHE A 131 -10.61 10.34 4.01
CA PHE A 131 -11.70 9.60 4.63
C PHE A 131 -11.33 9.16 6.05
N ASP A 132 -12.26 9.31 7.01
CA ASP A 132 -12.15 8.77 8.37
C ASP A 132 -12.77 7.38 8.43
N LEU A 133 -11.98 6.34 8.19
CA LEU A 133 -12.45 4.94 8.13
C LEU A 133 -12.99 4.40 9.47
N THR A 134 -12.81 5.13 10.57
CA THR A 134 -13.39 4.76 11.88
C THR A 134 -14.84 5.20 11.97
N ASN A 135 -15.15 6.40 11.48
CA ASN A 135 -16.48 6.99 11.58
C ASN A 135 -17.27 6.87 10.27
N ASP A 136 -16.58 6.67 9.15
CA ASP A 136 -17.13 6.54 7.81
C ASP A 136 -16.41 5.38 7.08
N PRO A 137 -16.66 4.12 7.48
CA PRO A 137 -16.00 2.96 6.89
C PRO A 137 -16.40 2.72 5.42
N ASP A 138 -17.51 3.30 4.98
CA ASP A 138 -18.01 3.19 3.62
C ASP A 138 -17.57 4.37 2.72
N GLU A 139 -16.81 5.34 3.27
CA GLU A 139 -16.14 6.41 2.52
C GLU A 139 -17.10 7.33 1.74
N PHE A 140 -18.25 7.68 2.34
CA PHE A 140 -19.22 8.59 1.74
C PHE A 140 -18.90 10.08 1.96
N ASN A 141 -18.08 10.42 2.98
CA ASN A 141 -17.80 11.78 3.37
C ASN A 141 -16.34 12.15 3.11
N ASP A 142 -16.09 12.81 1.99
CA ASP A 142 -14.76 13.34 1.68
C ASP A 142 -14.44 14.58 2.52
N LEU A 143 -13.40 14.47 3.35
CA LEU A 143 -12.92 15.51 4.25
C LEU A 143 -11.70 16.26 3.69
N GLY A 144 -11.24 15.92 2.48
CA GLY A 144 -9.97 16.37 1.90
C GLY A 144 -9.86 17.88 1.72
N GLN A 145 -10.99 18.58 1.53
CA GLN A 145 -11.02 20.04 1.38
C GLN A 145 -11.56 20.77 2.62
N SER A 146 -11.85 20.04 3.69
CA SER A 146 -12.36 20.66 4.92
C SER A 146 -11.24 21.31 5.74
N PRO A 147 -11.30 22.63 6.03
CA PRO A 147 -10.27 23.31 6.82
C PRO A 147 -10.05 22.70 8.21
N LYS A 148 -11.07 22.07 8.78
CA LYS A 148 -10.99 21.36 10.06
C LYS A 148 -9.97 20.21 10.04
N TYR A 149 -9.75 19.60 8.89
CA TYR A 149 -8.90 18.43 8.73
C TYR A 149 -7.58 18.73 7.99
N SER A 150 -7.28 20.01 7.70
CA SER A 150 -6.07 20.42 6.97
C SER A 150 -4.78 19.81 7.54
N LYS A 151 -4.64 19.82 8.86
CA LYS A 151 -3.48 19.19 9.53
C LYS A 151 -3.38 17.69 9.26
N ILE A 152 -4.50 16.97 9.25
CA ILE A 152 -4.50 15.53 8.95
C ILE A 152 -4.19 15.28 7.47
N VAL A 153 -4.68 16.13 6.57
CA VAL A 153 -4.34 16.09 5.13
C VAL A 153 -2.83 16.23 4.96
N ASP A 154 -2.19 17.20 5.64
CA ASP A 154 -0.75 17.41 5.57
C ASP A 154 0.03 16.22 6.16
N GLU A 155 -0.35 15.71 7.33
CA GLU A 155 0.26 14.52 7.94
C GLU A 155 0.19 13.29 7.01
N MET A 156 -0.96 13.03 6.40
CA MET A 156 -1.14 11.89 5.51
C MET A 156 -0.40 12.07 4.17
N LYS A 157 -0.32 13.30 3.69
CA LYS A 157 0.49 13.66 2.52
C LYS A 157 1.99 13.41 2.77
N ASP A 158 2.48 13.76 3.95
CA ASP A 158 3.88 13.52 4.32
C ASP A 158 4.19 12.02 4.39
N ILE A 159 3.28 11.21 4.96
CA ILE A 159 3.41 9.73 4.95
C ILE A 159 3.42 9.20 3.51
N LEU A 160 2.57 9.73 2.64
CA LEU A 160 2.57 9.33 1.22
C LEU A 160 3.88 9.72 0.52
N LEU A 161 4.36 10.94 0.76
CA LEU A 161 5.62 11.43 0.18
C LEU A 161 6.81 10.58 0.64
N ASP A 162 6.88 10.29 1.95
CA ASP A 162 7.90 9.40 2.50
C ASP A 162 7.84 8.02 1.84
N ARG A 163 6.66 7.44 1.68
CA ARG A 163 6.49 6.14 1.00
C ARG A 163 6.97 6.17 -0.45
N ILE A 164 6.67 7.23 -1.20
CA ILE A 164 7.07 7.34 -2.62
C ILE A 164 8.58 7.56 -2.73
N THR A 165 9.16 8.41 -1.89
CA THR A 165 10.58 8.76 -1.95
C THR A 165 11.51 7.68 -1.36
N SER A 166 10.98 6.84 -0.46
CA SER A 166 11.71 5.69 0.11
C SER A 166 11.72 4.46 -0.79
N ARG A 167 11.03 4.48 -1.95
CA ARG A 167 11.06 3.37 -2.91
C ARG A 167 12.49 3.10 -3.38
N LYS A 168 12.80 1.82 -3.54
CA LYS A 168 14.14 1.38 -3.92
C LYS A 168 14.43 1.68 -5.38
N ASN A 169 15.32 2.62 -5.63
CA ASN A 169 15.77 3.01 -7.00
C ASN A 169 17.01 2.23 -7.41
N ARG A 170 17.74 1.63 -6.46
CA ARG A 170 18.95 0.84 -6.70
C ARG A 170 18.68 -0.62 -6.41
N VAL A 171 18.61 -1.42 -7.46
CA VAL A 171 18.41 -2.88 -7.35
C VAL A 171 19.71 -3.66 -7.61
N ALA A 172 20.76 -3.01 -8.12
CA ALA A 172 22.04 -3.63 -8.44
C ALA A 172 23.07 -3.54 -7.30
N ALA A 173 22.93 -2.56 -6.39
CA ALA A 173 23.86 -2.33 -5.29
C ALA A 173 23.12 -2.10 -3.96
N THR A 174 23.65 -2.66 -2.86
CA THR A 174 23.17 -2.39 -1.50
C THR A 174 23.69 -1.05 -0.98
N ASP A 175 23.10 -0.52 0.09
CA ASP A 175 23.65 0.65 0.77
C ASP A 175 25.03 0.36 1.36
N GLU A 176 25.25 -0.85 1.90
CA GLU A 176 26.54 -1.29 2.40
C GLU A 176 27.61 -1.31 1.31
N PHE A 177 27.26 -1.75 0.08
CA PHE A 177 28.18 -1.69 -1.06
C PHE A 177 28.56 -0.24 -1.37
N VAL A 178 27.56 0.66 -1.46
CA VAL A 178 27.78 2.10 -1.72
C VAL A 178 28.64 2.76 -0.62
N LEU A 179 28.48 2.34 0.63
CA LEU A 179 29.27 2.88 1.75
C LEU A 179 30.72 2.40 1.75
N ARG A 180 30.98 1.16 1.28
CA ARG A 180 32.36 0.62 1.15
C ARG A 180 33.18 1.26 0.02
N ASP A 181 32.51 1.75 -1.01
CA ASP A 181 33.17 2.28 -2.23
C ASP A 181 33.50 3.79 -2.10
N ARG A 182 33.50 4.34 -0.87
CA ARG A 182 33.77 5.76 -0.59
C ARG A 182 35.21 6.09 -0.20
N ASP A 183 36.11 5.13 -0.21
CA ASP A 183 37.55 5.38 -0.04
C ASP A 183 38.20 5.76 -1.38
N TYR A 184 37.83 6.97 -1.87
CA TYR A 184 38.57 7.67 -2.93
C TYR A 184 39.36 8.82 -2.35
#